data_f9f57849063558a5169d7fcb5660fb94
#
_entry.id   f9f57849063558a5169d7fcb5660fb94
#
_cell.length_a   1.000
_cell.length_b   1.000
_cell.length_c   1.000
_cell.angle_alpha   90.00
_cell.angle_beta   90.00
_cell.angle_gamma   90.00
#
_symmetry.space_group_name_H-M   'P 1'
#
loop_
_entity.id
_entity.type
_entity.pdbx_description
1 polymer ?
#
loop_
_entity_poly.entity_id
_entity_poly.type
_entity_poly.pdbx_seq_one_letter_code
_entity_poly.pdbx_strand_id
1 'polypeptide(L)'
;MKSIRNKFVLIMIGCILICSFAISAIGILGIDNISNENSETIMKLQASTSAQSLEKLFSSVELAMNTCNDYAVSRFDSIEKFRNDPDTLERYNDSVGQLIKNVLNNTDAAISGYIRYNPELKLSSDGVFWVKDSEKIVAHQPTPIQSYDKDDAEHVAWYYEPLKAKKPVWIDPYINKNLNDIKMISYVIPLFDENKTAVGIIGMDIAMSRITAMVDEIKLYDTGYAFLCDSKGDMVYHNRYPNGMTLEEIKKNSLFTFIDDNYSGEQAGDVINIRNSEGEKRKLCAKFLSNGMAVVISVADKEIGRKRISVMIQDAFAVAVVLIVTSLLTFKFTSIIVKPIKHLTEVSKKIAAGDLDVEIECKTKDEIGVLASRYSDTVKMLKKYINKINKQAYTDAATDVGNKAAYHDAVQRIDKMSQHANGDYAIFVMDINYLKMYNDKYGHEFGDMLISDASTIIKRVFGDYNIYRIGGDEFTAIINSPGNDLCEQLVKRFKQEQELFNRNAKHYELGVRIAVGYAVNNASDRDYADVFNRADRKMYLDKQEIKKTARATDYVDNR
;
A
#
# COMPACT_ATOMS: atom_id res chain seq x y z
N MET A 1 8.20 -3.53 31.57
CA MET A 1 8.77 -3.03 30.28
C MET A 1 7.85 -3.43 29.14
N LYS A 2 7.38 -2.47 28.31
CA LYS A 2 6.60 -2.81 27.09
C LYS A 2 7.50 -3.61 26.15
N SER A 3 7.04 -4.77 25.69
CA SER A 3 7.76 -5.69 24.80
C SER A 3 8.32 -4.96 23.58
N ILE A 4 9.55 -5.24 23.18
CA ILE A 4 10.18 -4.74 21.95
C ILE A 4 9.25 -4.94 20.76
N ARG A 5 8.54 -6.07 20.72
CA ARG A 5 7.50 -6.37 19.73
C ARG A 5 6.45 -5.25 19.63
N ASN A 6 5.89 -4.84 20.77
CA ASN A 6 4.82 -3.84 20.77
C ASN A 6 5.32 -2.45 20.36
N LYS A 7 6.58 -2.10 20.71
CA LYS A 7 7.20 -0.85 20.28
C LYS A 7 7.43 -0.84 18.76
N PHE A 8 7.97 -1.92 18.22
CA PHE A 8 8.28 -2.05 16.79
C PHE A 8 7.00 -2.05 15.95
N VAL A 9 5.99 -2.83 16.34
CA VAL A 9 4.67 -2.86 15.68
C VAL A 9 4.02 -1.48 15.71
N LEU A 10 4.08 -0.78 16.84
CA LEU A 10 3.46 0.54 17.00
C LEU A 10 4.15 1.61 16.16
N ILE A 11 5.48 1.58 16.06
CA ILE A 11 6.25 2.47 15.19
C ILE A 11 5.93 2.19 13.71
N MET A 12 5.95 0.93 13.29
CA MET A 12 5.64 0.57 11.90
C MET A 12 4.21 0.95 11.51
N ILE A 13 3.21 0.65 12.35
CA ILE A 13 1.83 1.07 12.11
C ILE A 13 1.74 2.60 12.05
N GLY A 14 2.40 3.31 12.95
CA GLY A 14 2.45 4.77 12.93
C GLY A 14 3.03 5.34 11.65
N CYS A 15 4.16 4.82 11.17
CA CYS A 15 4.76 5.22 9.90
C CYS A 15 3.84 4.93 8.71
N ILE A 16 3.22 3.75 8.67
CA ILE A 16 2.30 3.37 7.60
C ILE A 16 1.08 4.30 7.57
N LEU A 17 0.48 4.60 8.73
CA LEU A 17 -0.66 5.51 8.82
C LEU A 17 -0.29 6.93 8.38
N ILE A 18 0.87 7.45 8.79
CA ILE A 18 1.35 8.77 8.39
C ILE A 18 1.57 8.82 6.87
N CYS A 19 2.26 7.83 6.30
CA CYS A 19 2.50 7.76 4.85
C CYS A 19 1.19 7.63 4.07
N SER A 20 0.27 6.76 4.49
CA SER A 20 -1.03 6.58 3.84
C SER A 20 -1.87 7.84 3.92
N PHE A 21 -1.90 8.52 5.08
CA PHE A 21 -2.58 9.79 5.24
C PHE A 21 -1.99 10.88 4.34
N ALA A 22 -0.66 10.98 4.27
CA ALA A 22 0.01 11.96 3.42
C ALA A 22 -0.29 11.71 1.92
N ILE A 23 -0.24 10.46 1.46
CA ILE A 23 -0.57 10.08 0.08
C ILE A 23 -2.03 10.39 -0.23
N SER A 24 -2.97 10.00 0.64
CA SER A 24 -4.39 10.31 0.47
C SER A 24 -4.68 11.81 0.48
N ALA A 25 -4.04 12.57 1.36
CA ALA A 25 -4.22 14.03 1.41
C ALA A 25 -3.73 14.71 0.13
N ILE A 26 -2.55 14.32 -0.39
CA ILE A 26 -2.02 14.81 -1.66
C ILE A 26 -2.92 14.37 -2.82
N GLY A 27 -3.38 13.12 -2.80
CA GLY A 27 -4.31 12.59 -3.80
C GLY A 27 -5.62 13.38 -3.86
N ILE A 28 -6.28 13.63 -2.72
CA ILE A 28 -7.52 14.37 -2.64
C ILE A 28 -7.35 15.81 -3.14
N LEU A 29 -6.31 16.51 -2.69
CA LEU A 29 -6.04 17.90 -3.13
C LEU A 29 -5.70 17.96 -4.63
N GLY A 30 -4.96 16.98 -5.14
CA GLY A 30 -4.65 16.89 -6.56
C GLY A 30 -5.88 16.55 -7.42
N ILE A 31 -6.76 15.67 -6.96
CA ILE A 31 -7.98 15.29 -7.67
C ILE A 31 -8.96 16.46 -7.80
N ASP A 32 -9.11 17.29 -6.76
CA ASP A 32 -9.99 18.46 -6.81
C ASP A 32 -9.56 19.47 -7.88
N ASN A 33 -8.28 19.81 -7.92
CA ASN A 33 -7.76 20.74 -8.92
C ASN A 33 -7.80 20.15 -10.33
N ILE A 34 -7.30 18.93 -10.51
CA ILE A 34 -7.25 18.27 -11.82
C ILE A 34 -8.68 18.00 -12.36
N SER A 35 -9.62 17.59 -11.52
CA SER A 35 -11.00 17.31 -11.93
C SER A 35 -11.72 18.57 -12.39
N ASN A 36 -11.54 19.70 -11.71
CA ASN A 36 -12.12 20.97 -12.09
C ASN A 36 -11.50 21.52 -13.37
N GLU A 37 -10.17 21.59 -13.46
CA GLU A 37 -9.45 22.07 -14.65
C GLU A 37 -9.75 21.21 -15.89
N ASN A 38 -9.74 19.88 -15.74
CA ASN A 38 -10.07 18.98 -16.83
C ASN A 38 -11.53 19.15 -17.29
N SER A 39 -12.48 19.30 -16.35
CA SER A 39 -13.88 19.49 -16.70
C SER A 39 -14.12 20.81 -17.41
N GLU A 40 -13.46 21.88 -16.99
CA GLU A 40 -13.51 23.18 -17.66
C GLU A 40 -12.88 23.12 -19.05
N THR A 41 -11.74 22.47 -19.20
CA THR A 41 -11.09 22.26 -20.47
C THR A 41 -11.96 21.45 -21.43
N ILE A 42 -12.60 20.37 -20.95
CA ILE A 42 -13.51 19.56 -21.76
C ILE A 42 -14.73 20.38 -22.19
N MET A 43 -15.32 21.18 -21.28
CA MET A 43 -16.45 22.06 -21.60
C MET A 43 -16.08 23.12 -22.65
N LYS A 44 -14.92 23.76 -22.51
CA LYS A 44 -14.39 24.74 -23.48
C LYS A 44 -14.15 24.11 -24.84
N LEU A 45 -13.54 22.93 -24.86
CA LEU A 45 -13.27 22.20 -26.12
C LEU A 45 -14.59 21.80 -26.80
N GLN A 46 -15.54 21.26 -26.03
CA GLN A 46 -16.84 20.86 -26.59
C GLN A 46 -17.62 22.06 -27.11
N ALA A 47 -17.64 23.19 -26.37
CA ALA A 47 -18.29 24.44 -26.83
C ALA A 47 -17.63 24.94 -28.12
N SER A 48 -16.32 24.94 -28.20
CA SER A 48 -15.58 25.35 -29.40
C SER A 48 -15.84 24.42 -30.58
N THR A 49 -15.81 23.10 -30.39
CA THR A 49 -16.09 22.13 -31.47
C THR A 49 -17.54 22.26 -31.95
N SER A 50 -18.48 22.42 -31.05
CA SER A 50 -19.90 22.58 -31.39
C SER A 50 -20.14 23.89 -32.14
N ALA A 51 -19.54 24.98 -31.66
CA ALA A 51 -19.59 26.27 -32.37
C ALA A 51 -18.98 26.15 -33.76
N GLN A 52 -17.82 25.53 -33.91
CA GLN A 52 -17.15 25.32 -35.20
C GLN A 52 -18.03 24.52 -36.18
N SER A 53 -18.77 23.52 -35.67
CA SER A 53 -19.71 22.76 -36.50
C SER A 53 -20.86 23.60 -37.03
N LEU A 54 -21.43 24.47 -36.16
CA LEU A 54 -22.47 25.44 -36.55
C LEU A 54 -21.92 26.52 -37.48
N GLU A 55 -20.72 27.03 -37.18
CA GLU A 55 -20.02 28.02 -38.06
C GLU A 55 -19.80 27.48 -39.45
N LYS A 56 -19.41 26.21 -39.61
CA LYS A 56 -19.25 25.57 -40.88
C LYS A 56 -20.55 25.57 -41.68
N LEU A 57 -21.69 25.38 -41.02
CA LEU A 57 -23.00 25.43 -41.64
C LEU A 57 -23.31 26.85 -42.08
N PHE A 58 -23.13 27.86 -41.26
CA PHE A 58 -23.39 29.26 -41.57
C PHE A 58 -22.47 29.76 -42.68
N SER A 59 -21.17 29.53 -42.60
CA SER A 59 -20.18 29.90 -43.60
C SER A 59 -20.48 29.30 -44.95
N SER A 60 -21.07 28.09 -45.00
CA SER A 60 -21.45 27.48 -46.30
C SER A 60 -22.58 28.27 -46.98
N VAL A 61 -23.55 28.80 -46.21
CA VAL A 61 -24.61 29.65 -46.74
C VAL A 61 -24.11 31.04 -47.13
N GLU A 62 -23.24 31.64 -46.31
CA GLU A 62 -22.59 32.91 -46.59
C GLU A 62 -21.81 32.85 -47.92
N LEU A 63 -20.99 31.86 -48.08
CA LEU A 63 -20.20 31.66 -49.32
C LEU A 63 -21.13 31.46 -50.53
N ALA A 64 -22.16 30.63 -50.37
CA ALA A 64 -23.17 30.37 -51.38
C ALA A 64 -23.86 31.66 -51.86
N MET A 65 -24.29 32.45 -50.86
CA MET A 65 -25.01 33.71 -51.13
C MET A 65 -24.10 34.81 -51.68
N ASN A 66 -22.87 34.92 -51.16
CA ASN A 66 -21.91 35.87 -51.73
C ASN A 66 -21.62 35.55 -53.21
N THR A 67 -21.49 34.26 -53.59
CA THR A 67 -21.36 33.85 -54.99
C THR A 67 -22.57 34.24 -55.83
N CYS A 68 -23.77 34.02 -55.29
CA CYS A 68 -25.01 34.45 -55.97
C CYS A 68 -25.09 35.98 -56.12
N ASN A 69 -24.72 36.70 -55.05
CA ASN A 69 -24.69 38.18 -55.07
C ASN A 69 -23.71 38.73 -56.12
N ASP A 70 -22.48 38.24 -56.14
CA ASP A 70 -21.46 38.69 -57.08
C ASP A 70 -21.91 38.46 -58.54
N TYR A 71 -22.53 37.31 -58.80
CA TYR A 71 -23.12 37.01 -60.07
C TYR A 71 -24.28 37.95 -60.39
N ALA A 72 -25.24 38.18 -59.44
CA ALA A 72 -26.37 39.04 -59.62
C ALA A 72 -25.94 40.51 -59.93
N VAL A 73 -24.95 41.02 -59.18
CA VAL A 73 -24.35 42.33 -59.41
C VAL A 73 -23.67 42.40 -60.76
N SER A 74 -22.91 41.40 -61.17
CA SER A 74 -22.20 41.38 -62.46
C SER A 74 -23.12 41.33 -63.66
N ARG A 75 -24.35 40.86 -63.51
CA ARG A 75 -25.39 40.77 -64.55
C ARG A 75 -26.43 41.87 -64.49
N PHE A 76 -26.39 42.68 -63.42
CA PHE A 76 -27.31 43.79 -63.26
C PHE A 76 -27.01 44.88 -64.30
N ASP A 77 -28.05 45.32 -64.98
CA ASP A 77 -27.90 46.34 -66.01
C ASP A 77 -28.24 47.75 -65.40
N SER A 78 -29.50 48.15 -65.33
CA SER A 78 -29.93 49.31 -64.63
C SER A 78 -31.40 49.17 -64.21
N ILE A 79 -31.83 49.96 -63.17
CA ILE A 79 -33.23 50.01 -62.74
C ILE A 79 -34.12 50.48 -63.86
N GLU A 80 -33.67 51.47 -64.66
CA GLU A 80 -34.42 52.04 -65.77
C GLU A 80 -34.63 51.00 -66.86
N LYS A 81 -33.63 50.24 -67.22
CA LYS A 81 -33.75 49.21 -68.22
C LYS A 81 -34.69 48.08 -67.79
N PHE A 82 -34.60 47.63 -66.53
CA PHE A 82 -35.50 46.62 -65.99
C PHE A 82 -36.95 47.04 -65.94
N ARG A 83 -37.22 48.39 -65.74
CA ARG A 83 -38.56 48.95 -65.74
C ARG A 83 -39.15 49.05 -67.16
N ASN A 84 -38.29 49.38 -68.17
CA ASN A 84 -38.72 49.66 -69.51
C ASN A 84 -38.69 48.42 -70.45
N ASP A 85 -37.92 47.40 -70.10
CA ASP A 85 -37.77 46.19 -70.89
C ASP A 85 -38.01 44.96 -70.01
N PRO A 86 -39.26 44.48 -69.90
CA PRO A 86 -39.59 43.26 -69.10
C PRO A 86 -38.85 42.03 -69.50
N ASP A 87 -38.51 41.84 -70.80
CA ASP A 87 -37.78 40.67 -71.30
C ASP A 87 -36.33 40.67 -70.78
N THR A 88 -35.73 41.79 -70.56
CA THR A 88 -34.41 41.89 -69.96
C THR A 88 -34.47 41.51 -68.45
N LEU A 89 -35.50 41.93 -67.74
CA LEU A 89 -35.70 41.50 -66.35
C LEU A 89 -35.98 39.99 -66.22
N GLU A 90 -36.77 39.44 -67.19
CA GLU A 90 -37.06 38.02 -67.22
C GLU A 90 -35.78 37.19 -67.45
N ARG A 91 -34.96 37.53 -68.47
CA ARG A 91 -33.65 36.88 -68.67
C ARG A 91 -32.71 36.98 -67.49
N TYR A 92 -32.72 38.12 -66.79
CA TYR A 92 -31.97 38.29 -65.53
C TYR A 92 -32.49 37.36 -64.45
N ASN A 93 -33.80 37.34 -64.24
CA ASN A 93 -34.45 36.42 -63.30
C ASN A 93 -34.14 34.97 -63.59
N ASP A 94 -34.18 34.55 -64.86
CA ASP A 94 -33.87 33.19 -65.25
C ASP A 94 -32.41 32.82 -64.93
N SER A 95 -31.48 33.75 -65.28
CA SER A 95 -30.06 33.49 -65.08
C SER A 95 -29.66 33.47 -63.59
N VAL A 96 -30.09 34.46 -62.81
CA VAL A 96 -29.81 34.55 -61.36
C VAL A 96 -30.61 33.51 -60.61
N GLY A 97 -31.88 33.28 -60.99
CA GLY A 97 -32.74 32.29 -60.38
C GLY A 97 -32.21 30.84 -60.57
N GLN A 98 -31.69 30.56 -61.77
CA GLN A 98 -31.08 29.23 -62.02
C GLN A 98 -29.80 29.04 -61.22
N LEU A 99 -28.96 30.09 -61.04
CA LEU A 99 -27.81 30.02 -60.13
C LEU A 99 -28.22 29.77 -58.70
N ILE A 100 -29.20 30.57 -58.17
CA ILE A 100 -29.72 30.38 -56.81
C ILE A 100 -30.26 28.95 -56.63
N LYS A 101 -30.99 28.42 -57.60
CA LYS A 101 -31.49 27.06 -57.61
C LYS A 101 -30.40 26.01 -57.51
N ASN A 102 -29.32 26.17 -58.33
CA ASN A 102 -28.18 25.26 -58.34
C ASN A 102 -27.39 25.32 -57.02
N VAL A 103 -27.16 26.50 -56.50
CA VAL A 103 -26.48 26.75 -55.23
C VAL A 103 -27.29 26.20 -54.08
N LEU A 104 -28.62 26.48 -54.08
CA LEU A 104 -29.55 25.90 -53.08
C LEU A 104 -29.50 24.37 -53.07
N ASN A 105 -29.45 23.75 -54.26
CA ASN A 105 -29.36 22.30 -54.36
C ASN A 105 -28.07 21.71 -53.71
N ASN A 106 -27.00 22.47 -53.80
CA ASN A 106 -25.66 22.05 -53.28
C ASN A 106 -25.39 22.55 -51.83
N THR A 107 -26.31 23.30 -51.26
CA THR A 107 -26.19 23.77 -49.86
C THR A 107 -27.14 22.98 -48.98
N ASP A 108 -26.64 21.94 -48.30
CA ASP A 108 -27.45 20.98 -47.55
C ASP A 108 -28.29 21.60 -46.43
N ALA A 109 -27.76 22.65 -45.82
CA ALA A 109 -28.44 23.34 -44.74
C ALA A 109 -29.60 24.22 -45.19
N ALA A 110 -29.57 24.67 -46.40
CA ALA A 110 -30.52 25.64 -46.91
C ALA A 110 -31.84 24.98 -47.34
N ILE A 111 -32.94 25.65 -47.02
CA ILE A 111 -34.31 25.24 -47.38
C ILE A 111 -34.93 26.11 -48.44
N SER A 112 -34.47 27.36 -48.60
CA SER A 112 -34.93 28.25 -49.64
C SER A 112 -33.87 29.25 -50.02
N GLY A 113 -34.01 29.81 -51.24
CA GLY A 113 -33.15 30.86 -51.73
C GLY A 113 -33.91 31.77 -52.68
N TYR A 114 -33.61 33.04 -52.66
CA TYR A 114 -34.41 34.04 -53.35
C TYR A 114 -33.64 35.30 -53.74
N ILE A 115 -34.19 36.00 -54.75
CA ILE A 115 -33.92 37.41 -54.99
C ILE A 115 -35.28 38.12 -54.90
N ARG A 116 -35.33 39.27 -54.20
CA ARG A 116 -36.54 40.06 -53.96
C ARG A 116 -36.26 41.50 -54.29
N TYR A 117 -37.06 42.05 -55.21
CA TYR A 117 -36.90 43.45 -55.62
C TYR A 117 -37.58 44.41 -54.69
N ASN A 118 -37.11 45.67 -54.74
CA ASN A 118 -37.76 46.78 -54.01
C ASN A 118 -39.12 47.09 -54.67
N PRO A 119 -40.23 46.93 -53.93
CA PRO A 119 -41.57 47.20 -54.47
C PRO A 119 -41.76 48.64 -54.99
N GLU A 120 -41.00 49.58 -54.43
CA GLU A 120 -41.08 50.97 -54.86
C GLU A 120 -40.58 51.23 -56.29
N LEU A 121 -39.82 50.30 -56.83
CA LEU A 121 -39.31 50.35 -58.20
C LEU A 121 -40.36 49.99 -59.24
N LYS A 122 -41.48 49.40 -58.83
CA LYS A 122 -42.62 49.01 -59.69
C LYS A 122 -42.12 48.17 -60.92
N LEU A 123 -41.28 47.17 -60.71
CA LEU A 123 -40.84 46.27 -61.72
C LEU A 123 -41.96 45.28 -62.09
N SER A 124 -41.82 44.60 -63.25
CA SER A 124 -42.81 43.61 -63.72
C SER A 124 -42.71 42.28 -62.99
N SER A 125 -41.71 42.07 -62.11
CA SER A 125 -41.49 40.91 -61.29
C SER A 125 -41.14 41.33 -59.86
N ASP A 126 -41.62 40.57 -58.88
CA ASP A 126 -41.20 40.67 -57.45
C ASP A 126 -39.90 39.97 -57.13
N GLY A 127 -39.33 39.23 -58.08
CA GLY A 127 -38.14 38.41 -57.95
C GLY A 127 -38.41 36.94 -58.14
N VAL A 128 -37.49 36.10 -57.63
CA VAL A 128 -37.54 34.64 -57.72
C VAL A 128 -37.42 34.05 -56.33
N PHE A 129 -38.21 33.02 -56.08
CA PHE A 129 -38.19 32.32 -54.80
C PHE A 129 -38.19 30.79 -55.05
N TRP A 130 -37.12 30.11 -54.63
CA TRP A 130 -36.95 28.67 -54.74
C TRP A 130 -37.00 28.06 -53.36
N VAL A 131 -37.72 26.94 -53.21
CA VAL A 131 -37.89 26.20 -51.97
C VAL A 131 -37.53 24.74 -52.22
N LYS A 132 -36.78 24.15 -51.31
CA LYS A 132 -36.57 22.69 -51.25
C LYS A 132 -37.81 22.05 -50.69
N ASP A 133 -38.49 21.28 -51.50
CA ASP A 133 -39.60 20.42 -51.07
C ASP A 133 -39.13 18.97 -51.25
N SER A 134 -38.76 18.34 -50.15
CA SER A 134 -38.17 17.02 -50.11
C SER A 134 -36.91 16.87 -50.99
N GLU A 135 -36.98 16.22 -52.12
CA GLU A 135 -35.84 16.03 -53.07
C GLU A 135 -35.88 16.99 -54.28
N LYS A 136 -36.90 17.86 -54.35
CA LYS A 136 -37.06 18.79 -55.49
C LYS A 136 -37.00 20.23 -55.07
N ILE A 137 -36.42 21.04 -55.94
CA ILE A 137 -36.50 22.50 -55.77
C ILE A 137 -37.60 23.03 -56.65
N VAL A 138 -38.58 23.64 -56.02
CA VAL A 138 -39.77 24.17 -56.70
C VAL A 138 -39.81 25.69 -56.61
N ALA A 139 -40.39 26.33 -57.64
CA ALA A 139 -40.67 27.78 -57.57
C ALA A 139 -41.85 28.00 -56.63
N HIS A 140 -41.72 29.00 -55.75
CA HIS A 140 -42.76 29.40 -54.81
C HIS A 140 -43.12 30.85 -55.06
N GLN A 141 -44.33 31.22 -54.72
CA GLN A 141 -44.71 32.63 -54.81
C GLN A 141 -44.02 33.45 -53.72
N PRO A 142 -43.40 34.54 -54.09
CA PRO A 142 -42.73 35.40 -53.15
C PRO A 142 -43.72 36.03 -52.15
N THR A 143 -43.29 36.22 -50.90
CA THR A 143 -44.06 36.92 -49.88
C THR A 143 -44.43 38.34 -50.37
N PRO A 144 -45.72 38.79 -50.31
CA PRO A 144 -46.14 40.10 -50.72
C PRO A 144 -45.71 41.12 -49.67
N ILE A 145 -44.49 41.66 -49.75
CA ILE A 145 -43.90 42.63 -48.80
C ILE A 145 -44.77 43.82 -48.57
N GLN A 146 -45.46 44.27 -49.63
CA GLN A 146 -46.35 45.43 -49.57
C GLN A 146 -47.60 45.28 -48.72
N SER A 147 -47.93 44.07 -48.32
CA SER A 147 -49.09 43.75 -47.48
C SER A 147 -48.82 43.99 -45.98
N TYR A 148 -47.58 44.30 -45.65
CA TYR A 148 -47.13 44.49 -44.25
C TYR A 148 -46.54 45.86 -44.05
N ASP A 149 -46.66 46.41 -42.82
CA ASP A 149 -45.98 47.64 -42.44
C ASP A 149 -44.44 47.43 -42.45
N LYS A 150 -43.67 48.46 -42.84
CA LYS A 150 -42.21 48.42 -42.87
C LYS A 150 -41.58 48.12 -41.53
N ASP A 151 -42.28 48.50 -40.44
CA ASP A 151 -41.83 48.23 -39.06
C ASP A 151 -42.37 46.92 -38.48
N ASP A 152 -43.04 46.08 -39.28
CA ASP A 152 -43.49 44.74 -38.91
C ASP A 152 -42.31 43.76 -38.91
N ALA A 153 -41.62 43.77 -37.77
CA ALA A 153 -40.43 42.90 -37.62
C ALA A 153 -40.73 41.39 -37.74
N GLU A 154 -41.96 40.95 -37.41
CA GLU A 154 -42.33 39.54 -37.49
C GLU A 154 -42.44 39.04 -38.94
N HIS A 155 -42.91 39.88 -39.86
CA HIS A 155 -43.22 39.46 -41.22
C HIS A 155 -42.20 39.89 -42.27
N VAL A 156 -41.53 41.05 -42.06
CA VAL A 156 -40.69 41.66 -43.11
C VAL A 156 -39.33 42.16 -42.62
N ALA A 157 -38.90 41.82 -41.39
CA ALA A 157 -37.56 42.15 -40.91
C ALA A 157 -36.48 41.66 -41.88
N TRP A 158 -36.62 40.41 -42.37
CA TRP A 158 -35.69 39.78 -43.33
C TRP A 158 -35.48 40.60 -44.59
N TYR A 159 -36.40 41.46 -44.93
CA TYR A 159 -36.29 42.35 -46.08
C TYR A 159 -35.75 43.75 -45.74
N TYR A 160 -36.25 44.39 -44.70
CA TYR A 160 -35.88 45.75 -44.38
C TYR A 160 -34.62 45.93 -43.56
N GLU A 161 -34.25 44.97 -42.71
CA GLU A 161 -33.04 45.05 -41.87
C GLU A 161 -31.73 45.08 -42.72
N PRO A 162 -31.52 44.22 -43.71
CA PRO A 162 -30.32 44.32 -44.55
C PRO A 162 -30.22 45.61 -45.32
N LEU A 163 -31.36 46.13 -45.82
CA LEU A 163 -31.40 47.41 -46.53
C LEU A 163 -31.04 48.59 -45.64
N LYS A 164 -31.49 48.55 -44.40
CA LYS A 164 -31.19 49.57 -43.37
C LYS A 164 -29.72 49.45 -42.92
N ALA A 165 -29.21 48.27 -42.74
CA ALA A 165 -27.84 48.01 -42.36
C ALA A 165 -26.82 48.27 -43.50
N LYS A 166 -27.26 48.26 -44.73
CA LYS A 166 -26.44 48.43 -45.97
C LYS A 166 -25.28 47.44 -46.04
N LYS A 167 -25.42 46.27 -45.46
CA LYS A 167 -24.45 45.17 -45.43
C LYS A 167 -25.16 43.84 -45.31
N PRO A 168 -24.52 42.71 -45.60
CA PRO A 168 -25.07 41.40 -45.32
C PRO A 168 -25.36 41.23 -43.84
N VAL A 169 -26.50 40.60 -43.51
CA VAL A 169 -26.91 40.33 -42.15
C VAL A 169 -27.54 38.95 -42.00
N TRP A 170 -27.34 38.33 -40.85
CA TRP A 170 -28.15 37.25 -40.40
C TRP A 170 -29.38 37.79 -39.68
N ILE A 171 -30.55 37.34 -40.07
CA ILE A 171 -31.83 37.68 -39.44
C ILE A 171 -32.06 36.69 -38.28
N ASP A 172 -32.42 37.23 -37.12
CA ASP A 172 -32.77 36.42 -35.94
C ASP A 172 -33.92 35.46 -36.28
N PRO A 173 -34.04 34.32 -35.55
CA PRO A 173 -35.04 33.31 -35.84
C PRO A 173 -36.46 33.85 -35.87
N TYR A 174 -37.14 33.67 -36.99
CA TYR A 174 -38.53 34.09 -37.21
C TYR A 174 -39.38 32.95 -37.81
N ILE A 175 -40.70 33.08 -37.77
CA ILE A 175 -41.66 32.12 -38.36
C ILE A 175 -42.10 32.65 -39.70
N ASN A 176 -41.86 31.88 -40.77
CA ASN A 176 -42.31 32.23 -42.10
C ASN A 176 -43.70 31.60 -42.39
N LYS A 177 -44.73 32.40 -42.28
CA LYS A 177 -46.15 31.99 -42.54
C LYS A 177 -46.39 31.52 -43.97
N ASN A 178 -45.61 32.03 -44.94
CA ASN A 178 -45.76 31.63 -46.34
C ASN A 178 -45.06 30.27 -46.64
N LEU A 179 -44.34 29.75 -45.71
CA LEU A 179 -43.69 28.44 -45.78
C LEU A 179 -44.18 27.50 -44.66
N ASN A 180 -45.50 27.38 -44.50
CA ASN A 180 -46.16 26.46 -43.55
C ASN A 180 -45.65 26.66 -42.09
N ASP A 181 -45.48 27.91 -41.67
CA ASP A 181 -45.05 28.26 -40.32
C ASP A 181 -43.68 27.69 -39.94
N ILE A 182 -42.78 27.50 -40.91
CA ILE A 182 -41.42 27.03 -40.64
C ILE A 182 -40.65 28.11 -39.89
N LYS A 183 -40.09 27.76 -38.72
CA LYS A 183 -39.13 28.60 -38.00
C LYS A 183 -37.77 28.51 -38.70
N MET A 184 -37.19 29.65 -39.08
CA MET A 184 -35.97 29.76 -39.87
C MET A 184 -35.11 30.92 -39.46
N ILE A 185 -33.86 30.91 -39.87
CA ILE A 185 -32.95 32.05 -39.90
C ILE A 185 -32.54 32.31 -41.33
N SER A 186 -32.26 33.55 -41.67
CA SER A 186 -31.93 33.94 -43.06
C SER A 186 -30.63 34.71 -43.13
N TYR A 187 -29.80 34.37 -44.10
CA TYR A 187 -28.65 35.19 -44.48
C TYR A 187 -29.07 36.03 -45.68
N VAL A 188 -29.02 37.35 -45.54
CA VAL A 188 -29.56 38.25 -46.54
C VAL A 188 -28.56 39.36 -46.89
N ILE A 189 -28.36 39.56 -48.20
CA ILE A 189 -27.48 40.57 -48.76
C ILE A 189 -28.32 41.62 -49.46
N PRO A 190 -28.19 42.91 -49.12
CA PRO A 190 -28.88 43.97 -49.84
C PRO A 190 -28.22 44.27 -51.18
N LEU A 191 -29.06 44.45 -52.21
CA LEU A 191 -28.64 44.83 -53.56
C LEU A 191 -28.84 46.31 -53.79
N PHE A 192 -27.81 47.02 -54.25
CA PHE A 192 -27.82 48.42 -54.58
C PHE A 192 -27.30 48.62 -56.01
N ASP A 193 -27.83 49.61 -56.68
CA ASP A 193 -27.28 50.09 -57.95
C ASP A 193 -26.02 50.99 -57.76
N GLU A 194 -25.42 51.44 -58.85
CA GLU A 194 -24.26 52.33 -58.82
C GLU A 194 -24.54 53.68 -58.09
N ASN A 195 -25.78 54.09 -58.05
CA ASN A 195 -26.24 55.31 -57.39
C ASN A 195 -26.63 55.11 -55.92
N LYS A 196 -26.35 53.87 -55.35
CA LYS A 196 -26.74 53.45 -53.99
C LYS A 196 -28.26 53.40 -53.77
N THR A 197 -29.05 53.27 -54.84
CA THR A 197 -30.50 53.03 -54.74
C THR A 197 -30.71 51.52 -54.43
N ALA A 198 -31.59 51.24 -53.49
CA ALA A 198 -31.94 49.88 -53.10
C ALA A 198 -32.69 49.16 -54.26
N VAL A 199 -32.05 48.20 -54.92
CA VAL A 199 -32.66 47.37 -55.93
C VAL A 199 -33.50 46.26 -55.31
N GLY A 200 -33.04 45.74 -54.20
CA GLY A 200 -33.68 44.64 -53.50
C GLY A 200 -32.75 43.91 -52.55
N ILE A 201 -33.01 42.69 -52.39
CA ILE A 201 -32.19 41.81 -51.56
C ILE A 201 -32.02 40.43 -52.23
N ILE A 202 -30.98 39.72 -51.87
CA ILE A 202 -30.79 38.30 -52.20
C ILE A 202 -30.54 37.53 -50.88
N GLY A 203 -31.16 36.38 -50.72
CA GLY A 203 -31.08 35.65 -49.41
C GLY A 203 -31.27 34.16 -49.52
N MET A 204 -30.91 33.50 -48.46
CA MET A 204 -31.03 32.06 -48.30
C MET A 204 -31.40 31.73 -46.83
N ASP A 205 -32.33 30.79 -46.68
CA ASP A 205 -32.91 30.44 -45.39
C ASP A 205 -32.46 29.07 -44.94
N ILE A 206 -32.25 28.95 -43.62
CA ILE A 206 -31.93 27.69 -42.95
C ILE A 206 -33.07 27.39 -41.96
N ALA A 207 -33.62 26.18 -42.03
CA ALA A 207 -34.62 25.75 -41.04
C ALA A 207 -33.99 25.60 -39.65
N MET A 208 -34.65 26.17 -38.65
CA MET A 208 -34.20 26.03 -37.25
C MET A 208 -34.13 24.56 -36.81
N SER A 209 -34.98 23.68 -37.35
CA SER A 209 -34.96 22.25 -37.05
C SER A 209 -33.61 21.61 -37.35
N ARG A 210 -32.89 22.08 -38.37
CA ARG A 210 -31.55 21.57 -38.71
C ARG A 210 -30.52 22.01 -37.65
N ILE A 211 -30.60 23.25 -37.21
CA ILE A 211 -29.71 23.82 -36.19
C ILE A 211 -29.99 23.15 -34.83
N THR A 212 -31.26 23.04 -34.46
CA THR A 212 -31.67 22.43 -33.18
C THR A 212 -31.29 20.97 -33.10
N ALA A 213 -31.39 20.22 -34.21
CA ALA A 213 -30.94 18.83 -34.25
C ALA A 213 -29.43 18.71 -33.98
N MET A 214 -28.61 19.60 -34.54
CA MET A 214 -27.16 19.62 -34.25
C MET A 214 -26.89 19.97 -32.79
N VAL A 215 -27.70 20.85 -32.17
CA VAL A 215 -27.55 21.22 -30.75
C VAL A 215 -27.97 20.08 -29.83
N ASP A 216 -29.00 19.32 -30.19
CA ASP A 216 -29.48 18.15 -29.43
C ASP A 216 -28.50 16.99 -29.43
N GLU A 217 -27.66 16.89 -30.46
CA GLU A 217 -26.58 15.90 -30.52
C GLU A 217 -25.42 16.21 -29.57
N ILE A 218 -25.33 17.46 -29.08
CA ILE A 218 -24.27 17.90 -28.16
C ILE A 218 -24.58 17.33 -26.76
N LYS A 219 -23.87 16.29 -26.40
CA LYS A 219 -23.96 15.65 -25.09
C LYS A 219 -22.62 15.74 -24.39
N LEU A 220 -22.66 16.13 -23.14
CA LEU A 220 -21.50 16.16 -22.27
C LEU A 220 -21.87 15.57 -20.92
N TYR A 221 -21.19 14.49 -20.52
CA TYR A 221 -21.58 13.64 -19.39
C TYR A 221 -22.99 13.01 -19.57
N ASP A 222 -23.65 12.63 -18.48
CA ASP A 222 -24.94 11.93 -18.54
C ASP A 222 -26.12 12.89 -18.69
N THR A 223 -26.07 14.07 -18.07
CA THR A 223 -27.18 15.03 -18.02
C THR A 223 -26.83 16.42 -18.56
N GLY A 224 -25.59 16.58 -19.09
CA GLY A 224 -25.19 17.81 -19.76
C GLY A 224 -25.93 17.98 -21.09
N TYR A 225 -26.23 19.19 -21.44
CA TYR A 225 -26.94 19.57 -22.64
C TYR A 225 -26.45 20.90 -23.18
N ALA A 226 -26.79 21.18 -24.43
CA ALA A 226 -26.54 22.48 -25.05
C ALA A 226 -27.86 23.20 -25.37
N PHE A 227 -27.78 24.50 -25.53
CA PHE A 227 -28.86 25.35 -25.96
C PHE A 227 -28.32 26.55 -26.75
N LEU A 228 -29.20 27.28 -27.42
CA LEU A 228 -28.84 28.45 -28.24
C LEU A 228 -29.46 29.73 -27.68
N CYS A 229 -28.67 30.79 -27.72
CA CYS A 229 -29.11 32.14 -27.49
C CYS A 229 -28.90 32.99 -28.74
N ASP A 230 -29.70 34.07 -28.92
CA ASP A 230 -29.48 35.08 -29.95
C ASP A 230 -28.39 36.09 -29.52
N SER A 231 -28.18 37.11 -30.37
CA SER A 231 -27.21 38.18 -30.14
C SER A 231 -27.54 39.07 -28.91
N LYS A 232 -28.76 39.00 -28.40
CA LYS A 232 -29.23 39.73 -27.19
C LYS A 232 -29.16 38.87 -25.93
N GLY A 233 -28.81 37.57 -26.08
CA GLY A 233 -28.81 36.61 -25.01
C GLY A 233 -30.17 35.96 -24.75
N ASP A 234 -31.19 36.24 -25.57
CA ASP A 234 -32.48 35.58 -25.48
C ASP A 234 -32.39 34.12 -25.93
N MET A 235 -33.13 33.25 -25.25
CA MET A 235 -33.10 31.82 -25.55
C MET A 235 -33.85 31.52 -26.86
N VAL A 236 -33.10 31.11 -27.87
CA VAL A 236 -33.62 30.71 -29.18
C VAL A 236 -34.10 29.28 -29.19
N TYR A 237 -33.34 28.40 -28.52
CA TYR A 237 -33.64 26.99 -28.45
C TYR A 237 -33.13 26.33 -27.18
N HIS A 238 -33.95 25.52 -26.56
CA HIS A 238 -33.60 24.68 -25.43
C HIS A 238 -34.47 23.41 -25.41
N ASN A 239 -33.83 22.24 -25.25
CA ASN A 239 -34.53 20.96 -25.31
C ASN A 239 -35.47 20.65 -24.11
N ARG A 240 -35.35 21.40 -23.01
CA ARG A 240 -36.15 21.21 -21.78
C ARG A 240 -37.17 22.32 -21.52
N TYR A 241 -37.03 23.47 -22.16
CA TYR A 241 -37.89 24.63 -21.94
C TYR A 241 -38.60 25.04 -23.24
N PRO A 242 -39.82 25.58 -23.16
CA PRO A 242 -40.53 26.05 -24.36
C PRO A 242 -39.70 27.10 -25.09
N ASN A 243 -39.65 26.99 -26.41
CA ASN A 243 -39.02 27.98 -27.25
C ASN A 243 -39.77 29.34 -27.16
N GLY A 244 -39.04 30.42 -27.02
CA GLY A 244 -39.62 31.78 -26.97
C GLY A 244 -39.85 32.32 -25.56
N MET A 245 -39.25 31.69 -24.52
CA MET A 245 -39.18 32.37 -23.22
C MET A 245 -38.35 33.63 -23.35
N THR A 246 -38.90 34.76 -22.91
CA THR A 246 -38.19 36.03 -22.91
C THR A 246 -37.12 36.08 -21.83
N LEU A 247 -36.13 36.95 -22.03
CA LEU A 247 -35.05 37.18 -21.03
C LEU A 247 -35.64 37.56 -19.66
N GLU A 248 -36.75 38.23 -19.58
CA GLU A 248 -37.43 38.57 -18.33
C GLU A 248 -38.03 37.36 -17.62
N GLU A 249 -38.63 36.43 -18.36
CA GLU A 249 -39.15 35.16 -17.80
C GLU A 249 -38.02 34.28 -17.33
N ILE A 250 -36.88 34.31 -18.02
CA ILE A 250 -35.66 33.56 -17.68
C ILE A 250 -34.91 34.25 -16.54
N LYS A 251 -34.85 35.60 -16.49
CA LYS A 251 -34.31 36.36 -15.35
C LYS A 251 -35.06 36.07 -14.06
N LYS A 252 -36.38 35.88 -14.14
CA LYS A 252 -37.23 35.50 -13.01
C LYS A 252 -36.89 34.07 -12.50
N ASN A 253 -36.33 33.23 -13.34
CA ASN A 253 -35.92 31.85 -13.07
C ASN A 253 -34.40 31.69 -12.85
N SER A 254 -33.65 32.79 -12.65
CA SER A 254 -32.21 32.83 -12.25
C SER A 254 -31.17 32.18 -13.17
N LEU A 255 -31.53 31.81 -14.41
CA LEU A 255 -30.59 31.16 -15.32
C LEU A 255 -29.70 32.14 -16.12
N PHE A 256 -30.11 33.38 -16.30
CA PHE A 256 -29.55 34.27 -17.31
C PHE A 256 -29.10 35.66 -16.87
N THR A 257 -29.24 36.05 -15.62
CA THR A 257 -28.60 37.28 -15.11
C THR A 257 -27.11 37.35 -15.33
N PHE A 258 -26.54 36.25 -15.79
CA PHE A 258 -25.10 36.07 -15.94
C PHE A 258 -24.59 36.35 -17.37
N ILE A 259 -25.40 36.17 -18.40
CA ILE A 259 -24.96 36.40 -19.79
C ILE A 259 -24.89 37.90 -20.10
N ASP A 260 -25.76 38.66 -19.48
CA ASP A 260 -25.91 40.09 -19.76
C ASP A 260 -24.79 40.97 -19.14
N ASP A 261 -24.33 40.65 -17.92
CA ASP A 261 -23.36 41.49 -17.19
C ASP A 261 -21.89 41.06 -17.33
N ASN A 262 -21.61 39.81 -17.70
CA ASN A 262 -20.26 39.26 -17.66
C ASN A 262 -19.76 38.64 -18.97
N TYR A 263 -20.58 38.61 -20.02
CA TYR A 263 -20.21 37.93 -21.27
C TYR A 263 -19.94 38.91 -22.42
N SER A 264 -19.33 40.04 -22.16
CA SER A 264 -18.89 40.96 -23.22
C SER A 264 -17.44 40.66 -23.63
N GLY A 265 -17.26 40.17 -24.84
CA GLY A 265 -16.03 40.24 -25.65
C GLY A 265 -14.84 39.38 -25.24
N GLU A 266 -14.19 39.61 -24.12
CA GLU A 266 -12.93 38.94 -23.74
C GLU A 266 -13.10 37.67 -22.90
N GLN A 267 -14.25 37.44 -22.30
CA GLN A 267 -14.53 36.26 -21.46
C GLN A 267 -15.33 35.16 -22.18
N ALA A 268 -15.57 35.31 -23.48
CA ALA A 268 -16.22 34.29 -24.30
C ALA A 268 -15.43 33.00 -24.31
N GLY A 269 -15.96 31.98 -23.65
CA GLY A 269 -15.32 30.65 -23.51
C GLY A 269 -14.89 30.30 -22.09
N ASP A 270 -15.06 31.18 -21.11
CA ASP A 270 -14.83 30.83 -19.72
C ASP A 270 -16.00 30.04 -19.13
N VAL A 271 -15.67 29.15 -18.19
CA VAL A 271 -16.66 28.33 -17.49
C VAL A 271 -17.14 29.09 -16.26
N ILE A 272 -18.45 29.28 -16.19
CA ILE A 272 -19.10 29.98 -15.09
C ILE A 272 -19.95 29.03 -14.25
N ASN A 273 -20.04 29.31 -12.95
CA ASN A 273 -20.86 28.53 -12.04
C ASN A 273 -22.18 29.25 -11.82
N ILE A 274 -23.29 28.56 -12.03
CA ILE A 274 -24.63 29.07 -11.82
C ILE A 274 -25.46 28.15 -10.92
N ARG A 275 -26.62 28.63 -10.48
CA ARG A 275 -27.73 27.81 -9.96
C ARG A 275 -28.92 27.92 -10.89
N ASN A 276 -29.50 26.78 -11.29
CA ASN A 276 -30.73 26.79 -12.06
C ASN A 276 -31.95 27.11 -11.16
N SER A 277 -33.11 27.25 -11.76
CA SER A 277 -34.38 27.51 -11.07
C SER A 277 -34.74 26.46 -10.01
N GLU A 278 -34.21 25.25 -10.11
CA GLU A 278 -34.39 24.15 -9.16
C GLU A 278 -33.35 24.18 -8.03
N GLY A 279 -32.47 25.20 -8.00
CA GLY A 279 -31.39 25.33 -7.02
C GLY A 279 -30.16 24.43 -7.28
N GLU A 280 -30.15 23.68 -8.39
CA GLU A 280 -29.04 22.81 -8.76
C GLU A 280 -27.86 23.65 -9.25
N LYS A 281 -26.66 23.36 -8.71
CA LYS A 281 -25.42 23.97 -9.19
C LYS A 281 -25.04 23.39 -10.55
N ARG A 282 -24.78 24.25 -11.50
CA ARG A 282 -24.37 23.91 -12.86
C ARG A 282 -23.18 24.75 -13.29
N LYS A 283 -22.36 24.22 -14.18
CA LYS A 283 -21.34 24.96 -14.90
C LYS A 283 -21.85 25.25 -16.30
N LEU A 284 -21.64 26.47 -16.79
CA LEU A 284 -21.96 26.90 -18.15
C LEU A 284 -20.67 27.29 -18.88
N CYS A 285 -20.64 27.00 -20.19
CA CYS A 285 -19.63 27.52 -21.10
C CYS A 285 -20.32 27.95 -22.39
N ALA A 286 -20.18 29.21 -22.76
CA ALA A 286 -20.77 29.75 -24.00
C ALA A 286 -19.69 30.03 -25.03
N LYS A 287 -20.03 29.83 -26.31
CA LYS A 287 -19.19 30.20 -27.44
C LYS A 287 -20.05 30.92 -28.47
N PHE A 288 -19.66 32.18 -28.80
CA PHE A 288 -20.33 32.98 -29.79
C PHE A 288 -20.01 32.51 -31.20
N LEU A 289 -20.99 32.69 -32.08
CA LEU A 289 -20.95 32.41 -33.50
C LEU A 289 -20.82 33.72 -34.29
N SER A 290 -20.37 33.64 -35.53
CA SER A 290 -20.19 34.83 -36.41
C SER A 290 -21.47 35.58 -36.65
N ASN A 291 -22.62 34.90 -36.58
CA ASN A 291 -23.95 35.52 -36.76
C ASN A 291 -24.49 36.18 -35.46
N GLY A 292 -23.69 36.25 -34.39
CA GLY A 292 -24.09 36.84 -33.11
C GLY A 292 -24.81 35.88 -32.16
N MET A 293 -25.23 34.69 -32.60
CA MET A 293 -25.80 33.66 -31.73
C MET A 293 -24.71 33.06 -30.83
N ALA A 294 -25.13 32.39 -29.76
CA ALA A 294 -24.22 31.64 -28.88
C ALA A 294 -24.71 30.23 -28.66
N VAL A 295 -23.80 29.27 -28.75
CA VAL A 295 -24.04 27.93 -28.25
C VAL A 295 -23.55 27.84 -26.80
N VAL A 296 -24.43 27.41 -25.91
CA VAL A 296 -24.16 27.33 -24.46
C VAL A 296 -24.25 25.87 -24.04
N ILE A 297 -23.21 25.37 -23.40
CA ILE A 297 -23.16 24.01 -22.83
C ILE A 297 -23.38 24.13 -21.32
N SER A 298 -24.26 23.30 -20.79
CA SER A 298 -24.61 23.24 -19.37
C SER A 298 -24.37 21.88 -18.81
N VAL A 299 -23.60 21.77 -17.70
CA VAL A 299 -23.28 20.54 -17.01
C VAL A 299 -23.59 20.66 -15.52
N ALA A 300 -24.21 19.65 -14.93
CA ALA A 300 -24.48 19.64 -13.50
C ALA A 300 -23.17 19.40 -12.70
N ASP A 301 -22.92 20.25 -11.71
CA ASP A 301 -21.73 20.17 -10.85
C ASP A 301 -21.65 18.81 -10.11
N LYS A 302 -22.78 18.22 -9.78
CA LYS A 302 -22.86 16.87 -9.19
C LYS A 302 -22.29 15.75 -10.07
N GLU A 303 -22.29 15.90 -11.40
CA GLU A 303 -21.73 14.89 -12.31
C GLU A 303 -20.22 14.95 -12.33
N ILE A 304 -19.67 16.17 -12.31
CA ILE A 304 -18.24 16.38 -12.12
C ILE A 304 -17.82 15.79 -10.77
N GLY A 305 -18.62 16.03 -9.72
CA GLY A 305 -18.43 15.49 -8.38
C GLY A 305 -18.52 13.96 -8.30
N ARG A 306 -19.41 13.31 -9.08
CA ARG A 306 -19.51 11.82 -9.10
C ARG A 306 -18.20 11.16 -9.58
N LYS A 307 -17.61 11.68 -10.64
CA LYS A 307 -16.34 11.16 -11.15
C LYS A 307 -15.23 11.31 -10.12
N ARG A 308 -15.22 12.45 -9.40
CA ARG A 308 -14.34 12.71 -8.25
C ARG A 308 -14.53 11.67 -7.13
N ILE A 309 -15.78 11.44 -6.71
CA ILE A 309 -16.10 10.44 -5.66
C ILE A 309 -15.66 9.05 -6.08
N SER A 310 -15.87 8.65 -7.33
CA SER A 310 -15.42 7.34 -7.85
C SER A 310 -13.91 7.16 -7.73
N VAL A 311 -13.11 8.18 -8.09
CA VAL A 311 -11.66 8.14 -7.95
C VAL A 311 -11.24 8.12 -6.48
N MET A 312 -11.90 8.90 -5.61
CA MET A 312 -11.65 8.87 -4.17
C MET A 312 -11.93 7.49 -3.55
N ILE A 313 -12.98 6.79 -3.99
CA ILE A 313 -13.28 5.42 -3.53
C ILE A 313 -12.20 4.46 -4.00
N GLN A 314 -11.72 4.58 -5.25
CA GLN A 314 -10.62 3.75 -5.76
C GLN A 314 -9.32 3.99 -4.98
N ASP A 315 -9.00 5.25 -4.67
CA ASP A 315 -7.82 5.61 -3.87
C ASP A 315 -7.94 5.05 -2.44
N ALA A 316 -9.10 5.22 -1.79
CA ALA A 316 -9.37 4.66 -0.47
C ALA A 316 -9.25 3.13 -0.45
N PHE A 317 -9.71 2.44 -1.50
CA PHE A 317 -9.55 0.99 -1.65
C PHE A 317 -8.08 0.60 -1.81
N ALA A 318 -7.32 1.31 -2.64
CA ALA A 318 -5.89 1.06 -2.82
C ALA A 318 -5.12 1.24 -1.50
N VAL A 319 -5.40 2.31 -0.75
CA VAL A 319 -4.83 2.55 0.59
C VAL A 319 -5.18 1.42 1.55
N ALA A 320 -6.43 0.95 1.56
CA ALA A 320 -6.86 -0.17 2.40
C ALA A 320 -6.09 -1.46 2.08
N VAL A 321 -5.88 -1.77 0.79
CA VAL A 321 -5.09 -2.93 0.35
C VAL A 321 -3.65 -2.81 0.82
N VAL A 322 -3.02 -1.64 0.66
CA VAL A 322 -1.65 -1.39 1.14
C VAL A 322 -1.55 -1.58 2.65
N LEU A 323 -2.52 -1.07 3.43
CA LEU A 323 -2.57 -1.25 4.88
C LEU A 323 -2.68 -2.72 5.29
N ILE A 324 -3.51 -3.50 4.61
CA ILE A 324 -3.65 -4.94 4.87
C ILE A 324 -2.34 -5.68 4.57
N VAL A 325 -1.76 -5.46 3.38
CA VAL A 325 -0.51 -6.13 2.97
C VAL A 325 0.64 -5.79 3.91
N THR A 326 0.81 -4.51 4.24
CA THR A 326 1.88 -4.07 5.16
C THR A 326 1.67 -4.57 6.58
N SER A 327 0.42 -4.67 7.04
CA SER A 327 0.07 -5.26 8.34
C SER A 327 0.44 -6.75 8.40
N LEU A 328 0.11 -7.52 7.34
CA LEU A 328 0.48 -8.94 7.23
C LEU A 328 2.01 -9.13 7.17
N LEU A 329 2.71 -8.31 6.41
CA LEU A 329 4.18 -8.32 6.36
C LEU A 329 4.78 -8.00 7.72
N THR A 330 4.29 -6.97 8.41
CA THR A 330 4.73 -6.59 9.76
C THR A 330 4.54 -7.73 10.76
N PHE A 331 3.40 -8.41 10.71
CA PHE A 331 3.12 -9.57 11.56
C PHE A 331 4.09 -10.72 11.27
N LYS A 332 4.36 -11.02 9.99
CA LYS A 332 5.31 -12.05 9.57
C LYS A 332 6.74 -11.71 10.00
N PHE A 333 7.20 -10.48 9.75
CA PHE A 333 8.52 -10.00 10.19
C PHE A 333 8.69 -10.05 11.71
N THR A 334 7.68 -9.61 12.46
CA THR A 334 7.68 -9.68 13.92
C THR A 334 7.82 -11.13 14.40
N SER A 335 7.17 -12.07 13.74
CA SER A 335 7.26 -13.50 14.07
C SER A 335 8.65 -14.07 13.78
N ILE A 336 9.28 -13.68 12.69
CA ILE A 336 10.59 -14.21 12.26
C ILE A 336 11.73 -13.63 13.11
N ILE A 337 11.69 -12.35 13.46
CA ILE A 337 12.79 -11.67 14.16
C ILE A 337 12.59 -11.67 15.68
N VAL A 338 11.41 -11.25 16.15
CA VAL A 338 11.21 -11.00 17.58
C VAL A 338 11.04 -12.27 18.39
N LYS A 339 10.41 -13.33 17.85
CA LYS A 339 10.25 -14.60 18.57
C LYS A 339 11.58 -15.27 18.90
N PRO A 340 12.52 -15.46 17.95
CA PRO A 340 13.84 -16.04 18.24
C PRO A 340 14.64 -15.21 19.26
N ILE A 341 14.66 -13.87 19.13
CA ILE A 341 15.37 -13.01 20.07
C ILE A 341 14.79 -13.14 21.48
N LYS A 342 13.46 -13.21 21.62
CA LYS A 342 12.82 -13.43 22.92
C LYS A 342 13.21 -14.78 23.50
N HIS A 343 13.23 -15.83 22.69
CA HIS A 343 13.68 -17.17 23.11
C HIS A 343 15.13 -17.14 23.61
N LEU A 344 16.06 -16.55 22.87
CA LEU A 344 17.45 -16.38 23.30
C LEU A 344 17.57 -15.59 24.61
N THR A 345 16.71 -14.58 24.81
CA THR A 345 16.67 -13.82 26.08
C THR A 345 16.20 -14.68 27.26
N GLU A 346 15.22 -15.55 27.05
CA GLU A 346 14.74 -16.49 28.10
C GLU A 346 15.78 -17.54 28.42
N VAL A 347 16.45 -18.10 27.42
CA VAL A 347 17.58 -19.01 27.59
C VAL A 347 18.72 -18.34 28.35
N SER A 348 19.07 -17.09 28.00
CA SER A 348 20.10 -16.31 28.71
C SER A 348 19.79 -16.16 30.20
N LYS A 349 18.55 -15.96 30.57
CA LYS A 349 18.12 -15.88 31.99
C LYS A 349 18.32 -17.21 32.72
N LYS A 350 18.01 -18.33 32.07
CA LYS A 350 18.21 -19.67 32.66
C LYS A 350 19.69 -19.94 32.89
N ILE A 351 20.53 -19.62 31.90
CA ILE A 351 21.99 -19.75 32.01
C ILE A 351 22.54 -18.89 33.16
N ALA A 352 22.07 -17.65 33.28
CA ALA A 352 22.45 -16.76 34.38
C ALA A 352 21.99 -17.27 35.76
N ALA A 353 20.94 -18.08 35.81
CA ALA A 353 20.49 -18.76 37.03
C ALA A 353 21.23 -20.09 37.30
N GLY A 354 22.22 -20.44 36.46
CA GLY A 354 23.04 -21.62 36.64
C GLY A 354 22.56 -22.86 35.86
N ASP A 355 21.45 -22.77 35.13
CA ASP A 355 20.96 -23.87 34.30
C ASP A 355 21.68 -23.87 32.95
N LEU A 356 22.67 -24.75 32.80
CA LEU A 356 23.44 -24.92 31.58
C LEU A 356 22.93 -26.08 30.68
N ASP A 357 21.87 -26.78 31.13
CA ASP A 357 21.25 -27.88 30.37
C ASP A 357 20.06 -27.37 29.52
N VAL A 358 20.23 -26.19 28.92
CA VAL A 358 19.24 -25.56 28.06
C VAL A 358 19.49 -25.86 26.59
N GLU A 359 18.43 -26.23 25.89
CA GLU A 359 18.47 -26.45 24.45
C GLU A 359 18.26 -25.12 23.71
N ILE A 360 19.18 -24.76 22.81
CA ILE A 360 19.17 -23.52 22.04
C ILE A 360 18.85 -23.88 20.60
N GLU A 361 17.55 -24.09 20.31
CA GLU A 361 17.09 -24.32 18.94
C GLU A 361 16.70 -23.00 18.27
N CYS A 362 17.37 -22.67 17.17
CA CYS A 362 16.98 -21.58 16.28
C CYS A 362 17.13 -22.05 14.83
N LYS A 363 15.99 -22.15 14.13
CA LYS A 363 15.93 -22.70 12.76
C LYS A 363 16.09 -21.64 11.65
N THR A 364 16.44 -20.41 12.00
CA THR A 364 16.67 -19.34 11.00
C THR A 364 18.05 -19.50 10.37
N LYS A 365 18.17 -19.14 9.08
CA LYS A 365 19.44 -19.20 8.32
C LYS A 365 20.12 -17.83 8.19
N ASP A 366 19.66 -16.85 8.97
CA ASP A 366 20.14 -15.48 9.02
C ASP A 366 21.13 -15.24 10.17
N GLU A 367 21.45 -14.01 10.44
CA GLU A 367 22.36 -13.58 11.51
C GLU A 367 21.85 -14.03 12.89
N ILE A 368 20.54 -14.17 13.07
CA ILE A 368 19.92 -14.64 14.32
C ILE A 368 20.24 -16.13 14.52
N GLY A 369 20.17 -16.92 13.44
CA GLY A 369 20.56 -18.33 13.47
C GLY A 369 22.05 -18.52 13.78
N VAL A 370 22.90 -17.70 13.18
CA VAL A 370 24.35 -17.69 13.47
C VAL A 370 24.61 -17.32 14.94
N LEU A 371 23.92 -16.27 15.45
CA LEU A 371 24.04 -15.86 16.85
C LEU A 371 23.62 -17.00 17.80
N ALA A 372 22.49 -17.65 17.53
CA ALA A 372 22.01 -18.76 18.34
C ALA A 372 22.99 -19.94 18.36
N SER A 373 23.57 -20.29 17.21
CA SER A 373 24.59 -21.34 17.10
C SER A 373 25.83 -21.00 17.92
N ARG A 374 26.37 -19.78 17.77
CA ARG A 374 27.54 -19.32 18.54
C ARG A 374 27.27 -19.25 20.04
N TYR A 375 26.05 -18.86 20.39
CA TYR A 375 25.62 -18.84 21.78
C TYR A 375 25.55 -20.26 22.37
N SER A 376 25.03 -21.24 21.61
CA SER A 376 25.02 -22.65 21.97
C SER A 376 26.45 -23.20 22.20
N ASP A 377 27.39 -22.88 21.28
CA ASP A 377 28.78 -23.28 21.40
C ASP A 377 29.42 -22.69 22.67
N THR A 378 29.12 -21.42 22.98
CA THR A 378 29.64 -20.77 24.20
C THR A 378 29.13 -21.45 25.47
N VAL A 379 27.83 -21.82 25.50
CA VAL A 379 27.24 -22.52 26.66
C VAL A 379 27.88 -23.91 26.85
N LYS A 380 28.08 -24.64 25.75
CA LYS A 380 28.78 -25.95 25.79
C LYS A 380 30.22 -25.82 26.30
N MET A 381 30.94 -24.78 25.86
CA MET A 381 32.28 -24.49 26.38
C MET A 381 32.27 -24.18 27.87
N LEU A 382 31.33 -23.30 28.28
CA LEU A 382 31.18 -22.93 29.70
C LEU A 382 30.90 -24.14 30.57
N LYS A 383 30.00 -25.04 30.18
CA LYS A 383 29.72 -26.28 30.85
C LYS A 383 30.99 -27.17 30.97
N LYS A 384 31.75 -27.29 29.86
CA LYS A 384 33.01 -28.02 29.85
C LYS A 384 34.04 -27.41 30.80
N TYR A 385 34.16 -26.09 30.84
CA TYR A 385 35.08 -25.42 31.76
C TYR A 385 34.66 -25.59 33.22
N ILE A 386 33.38 -25.47 33.54
CA ILE A 386 32.86 -25.68 34.91
C ILE A 386 33.14 -27.12 35.34
N ASN A 387 32.86 -28.12 34.49
CA ASN A 387 33.14 -29.51 34.80
C ASN A 387 34.66 -29.78 35.00
N LYS A 388 35.51 -29.13 34.18
CA LYS A 388 36.96 -29.24 34.34
C LYS A 388 37.42 -28.60 35.66
N ILE A 389 36.92 -27.41 36.01
CA ILE A 389 37.24 -26.73 37.26
C ILE A 389 36.77 -27.58 38.45
N ASN A 390 35.55 -28.14 38.41
CA ASN A 390 35.02 -29.00 39.44
C ASN A 390 35.88 -30.26 39.60
N LYS A 391 36.29 -30.90 38.49
CA LYS A 391 37.16 -32.05 38.54
C LYS A 391 38.52 -31.69 39.17
N GLN A 392 39.14 -30.57 38.79
CA GLN A 392 40.39 -30.10 39.38
C GLN A 392 40.26 -29.71 40.85
N ALA A 393 39.13 -29.11 41.24
CA ALA A 393 38.91 -28.68 42.62
C ALA A 393 38.60 -29.83 43.58
N TYR A 394 37.98 -30.93 43.11
CA TYR A 394 37.44 -31.96 43.96
C TYR A 394 38.03 -33.38 43.73
N THR A 395 38.95 -33.52 42.77
CA THR A 395 39.60 -34.84 42.47
C THR A 395 41.08 -34.78 42.82
N ASP A 396 41.61 -35.84 43.42
CA ASP A 396 43.04 -36.02 43.65
C ASP A 396 43.75 -36.42 42.34
N ALA A 397 44.78 -35.66 41.98
CA ALA A 397 45.45 -35.80 40.68
C ALA A 397 46.22 -37.12 40.50
N ALA A 398 46.69 -37.71 41.59
CA ALA A 398 47.48 -38.97 41.55
C ALA A 398 46.59 -40.21 41.51
N THR A 399 45.39 -40.15 42.11
CA THR A 399 44.58 -41.34 42.32
C THR A 399 43.20 -41.32 41.65
N ASP A 400 42.80 -40.15 41.11
CA ASP A 400 41.49 -39.89 40.45
C ASP A 400 40.27 -40.25 41.34
N VAL A 401 40.45 -40.24 42.69
CA VAL A 401 39.37 -40.26 43.68
C VAL A 401 39.10 -38.83 44.20
N GLY A 402 38.09 -38.65 45.04
CA GLY A 402 37.84 -37.34 45.65
C GLY A 402 39.04 -36.90 46.51
N ASN A 403 39.40 -35.64 46.43
CA ASN A 403 40.45 -35.04 47.24
C ASN A 403 39.94 -34.61 48.63
N LYS A 404 40.81 -34.01 49.43
CA LYS A 404 40.48 -33.51 50.77
C LYS A 404 39.34 -32.48 50.80
N ALA A 405 39.24 -31.65 49.73
CA ALA A 405 38.15 -30.68 49.63
C ALA A 405 36.79 -31.40 49.39
N ALA A 406 36.77 -32.40 48.49
CA ALA A 406 35.59 -33.22 48.24
C ALA A 406 35.15 -34.00 49.49
N TYR A 407 36.13 -34.50 50.24
CA TYR A 407 35.87 -35.15 51.52
C TYR A 407 35.20 -34.21 52.53
N HIS A 408 35.76 -33.00 52.70
CA HIS A 408 35.23 -32.01 53.62
C HIS A 408 33.78 -31.61 53.30
N ASP A 409 33.49 -31.42 52.02
CA ASP A 409 32.14 -31.15 51.56
C ASP A 409 31.17 -32.33 51.79
N ALA A 410 31.66 -33.57 51.66
CA ALA A 410 30.85 -34.75 51.93
C ALA A 410 30.55 -34.89 53.40
N VAL A 411 31.52 -34.63 54.27
CA VAL A 411 31.35 -34.61 55.74
C VAL A 411 30.31 -33.57 56.16
N GLN A 412 30.44 -32.33 55.63
CA GLN A 412 29.44 -31.28 55.97
C GLN A 412 28.01 -31.66 55.53
N ARG A 413 27.87 -32.35 54.41
CA ARG A 413 26.56 -32.84 53.98
C ARG A 413 26.02 -33.92 54.90
N ILE A 414 26.85 -34.86 55.34
CA ILE A 414 26.43 -35.89 56.29
C ILE A 414 26.05 -35.31 57.62
N ASP A 415 26.82 -34.36 58.18
CA ASP A 415 26.52 -33.70 59.44
C ASP A 415 25.19 -32.95 59.42
N LYS A 416 24.90 -32.25 58.28
CA LYS A 416 23.62 -31.60 58.07
C LYS A 416 22.44 -32.59 57.97
N MET A 417 22.65 -33.74 57.33
CA MET A 417 21.62 -34.79 57.24
C MET A 417 21.39 -35.50 58.57
N SER A 418 22.44 -35.75 59.35
CA SER A 418 22.37 -36.40 60.67
C SER A 418 21.60 -35.59 61.70
N GLN A 419 21.60 -34.27 61.56
CA GLN A 419 20.80 -33.38 62.44
C GLN A 419 19.30 -33.48 62.17
N HIS A 420 18.86 -34.04 61.06
CA HIS A 420 17.44 -34.02 60.66
C HIS A 420 16.85 -35.44 60.48
N ALA A 421 17.62 -36.49 60.41
CA ALA A 421 17.16 -37.88 60.35
C ALA A 421 18.31 -38.81 60.63
N ASN A 422 18.05 -39.93 61.36
CA ASN A 422 19.02 -41.04 61.53
C ASN A 422 19.34 -41.66 60.15
N GLY A 423 20.23 -41.01 59.37
CA GLY A 423 20.71 -41.59 58.10
C GLY A 423 21.73 -42.65 58.39
N ASP A 424 21.43 -43.92 58.01
CA ASP A 424 22.40 -45.01 58.05
C ASP A 424 23.52 -44.72 57.06
N TYR A 425 24.74 -44.55 57.54
CA TYR A 425 25.94 -44.50 56.72
C TYR A 425 27.07 -45.29 57.37
N ALA A 426 28.02 -45.73 56.57
CA ALA A 426 29.26 -46.36 57.04
C ALA A 426 30.47 -45.60 56.50
N ILE A 427 31.47 -45.52 57.31
CA ILE A 427 32.77 -44.92 56.96
C ILE A 427 33.81 -46.04 56.99
N PHE A 428 34.56 -46.12 55.92
CA PHE A 428 35.76 -46.95 55.82
C PHE A 428 36.97 -46.02 55.86
N VAL A 429 37.90 -46.27 56.75
CA VAL A 429 39.19 -45.58 56.83
C VAL A 429 40.27 -46.60 56.39
N MET A 430 41.12 -46.18 55.49
CA MET A 430 42.15 -47.03 54.87
C MET A 430 43.49 -46.32 54.92
N ASP A 431 44.57 -47.01 55.19
CA ASP A 431 45.90 -46.44 55.31
C ASP A 431 46.92 -47.38 54.60
N ILE A 432 47.77 -46.82 53.70
CA ILE A 432 48.79 -47.54 52.96
C ILE A 432 49.97 -47.78 53.87
N ASN A 433 50.27 -49.04 54.17
CA ASN A 433 51.40 -49.40 54.99
C ASN A 433 52.71 -49.34 54.17
N TYR A 434 53.78 -49.00 54.88
CA TYR A 434 55.15 -49.03 54.35
C TYR A 434 55.48 -47.93 53.31
N LEU A 435 54.56 -46.97 53.04
CA LEU A 435 54.80 -45.92 52.05
C LEU A 435 56.10 -45.12 52.34
N LYS A 436 56.35 -44.79 53.56
CA LYS A 436 57.59 -44.10 53.96
C LYS A 436 58.83 -44.98 53.68
N MET A 437 58.82 -46.22 53.99
CA MET A 437 59.92 -47.20 53.72
C MET A 437 60.21 -47.30 52.21
N TYR A 438 59.18 -47.40 51.39
CA TYR A 438 59.33 -47.43 49.94
C TYR A 438 59.87 -46.12 49.39
N ASN A 439 59.38 -44.94 49.87
CA ASN A 439 59.88 -43.63 49.51
C ASN A 439 61.39 -43.51 49.87
N ASP A 440 61.78 -43.91 51.09
CA ASP A 440 63.16 -43.79 51.58
C ASP A 440 64.11 -44.70 50.84
N LYS A 441 63.63 -45.89 50.39
CA LYS A 441 64.43 -46.90 49.71
C LYS A 441 64.51 -46.76 48.20
N TYR A 442 63.41 -46.36 47.55
CA TYR A 442 63.26 -46.37 46.08
C TYR A 442 62.91 -45.02 45.49
N GLY A 443 62.75 -43.97 46.31
CA GLY A 443 62.37 -42.62 45.89
C GLY A 443 60.89 -42.39 45.80
N HIS A 444 60.50 -41.08 45.70
CA HIS A 444 59.11 -40.70 45.73
C HIS A 444 58.30 -41.16 44.53
N GLU A 445 58.89 -41.32 43.37
CA GLU A 445 58.23 -41.91 42.19
C GLU A 445 57.69 -43.34 42.44
N PHE A 446 58.44 -44.09 43.20
CA PHE A 446 57.99 -45.45 43.58
C PHE A 446 56.89 -45.41 44.62
N GLY A 447 56.91 -44.45 45.53
CA GLY A 447 55.83 -44.19 46.47
C GLY A 447 54.55 -43.75 45.79
N ASP A 448 54.67 -42.85 44.77
CA ASP A 448 53.53 -42.43 43.96
C ASP A 448 52.91 -43.60 43.17
N MET A 449 53.75 -44.55 42.68
CA MET A 449 53.27 -45.76 42.07
C MET A 449 52.51 -46.63 43.08
N LEU A 450 53.04 -46.78 44.31
CA LEU A 450 52.36 -47.52 45.38
C LEU A 450 51.01 -46.91 45.74
N ILE A 451 50.90 -45.55 45.80
CA ILE A 451 49.68 -44.89 46.07
C ILE A 451 48.66 -45.10 44.92
N SER A 452 49.12 -45.05 43.68
CA SER A 452 48.29 -45.30 42.48
C SER A 452 47.76 -46.75 42.49
N ASP A 453 48.63 -47.74 42.77
CA ASP A 453 48.27 -49.15 42.84
C ASP A 453 47.32 -49.44 44.00
N ALA A 454 47.56 -48.83 45.18
CA ALA A 454 46.67 -48.93 46.31
C ALA A 454 45.27 -48.31 45.98
N SER A 455 45.25 -47.15 45.30
CA SER A 455 43.99 -46.51 44.86
C SER A 455 43.24 -47.44 43.87
N THR A 456 43.98 -48.20 43.04
CA THR A 456 43.37 -49.17 42.09
C THR A 456 42.66 -50.27 42.83
N ILE A 457 43.29 -50.84 43.88
CA ILE A 457 42.67 -51.86 44.74
C ILE A 457 41.42 -51.29 45.42
N ILE A 458 41.52 -50.10 45.99
CA ILE A 458 40.40 -49.38 46.66
C ILE A 458 39.24 -49.15 45.67
N LYS A 459 39.52 -48.68 44.49
CA LYS A 459 38.49 -48.43 43.45
C LYS A 459 37.79 -49.70 42.97
N ARG A 460 38.49 -50.83 42.87
CA ARG A 460 37.87 -52.10 42.49
C ARG A 460 36.84 -52.62 43.50
N VAL A 461 36.97 -52.20 44.76
CA VAL A 461 36.07 -52.63 45.81
C VAL A 461 35.03 -51.62 46.11
N PHE A 462 35.45 -50.37 46.17
CA PHE A 462 34.59 -49.24 46.62
C PHE A 462 34.19 -48.29 45.47
N GLY A 463 34.50 -48.64 44.19
CA GLY A 463 34.31 -47.73 43.05
C GLY A 463 32.86 -47.26 42.83
N ASP A 464 31.88 -48.01 43.33
CA ASP A 464 30.47 -47.65 43.32
C ASP A 464 30.07 -46.65 44.44
N TYR A 465 31.03 -46.32 45.31
CA TYR A 465 30.83 -45.45 46.46
C TYR A 465 31.73 -44.23 46.43
N ASN A 466 31.50 -43.28 47.34
CA ASN A 466 32.32 -42.07 47.40
C ASN A 466 33.67 -42.35 48.09
N ILE A 467 34.71 -42.35 47.35
CA ILE A 467 36.08 -42.56 47.83
C ILE A 467 36.86 -41.24 47.85
N TYR A 468 37.59 -40.99 48.91
CA TYR A 468 38.39 -39.79 49.09
C TYR A 468 39.82 -40.15 49.54
N ARG A 469 40.80 -39.38 49.07
CA ARG A 469 42.15 -39.37 49.61
C ARG A 469 42.27 -38.16 50.54
N ILE A 470 42.43 -38.39 51.83
CA ILE A 470 42.39 -37.34 52.88
C ILE A 470 43.78 -36.94 53.37
N GLY A 471 44.78 -37.79 53.15
CA GLY A 471 46.19 -37.58 53.50
C GLY A 471 47.12 -38.19 52.45
N GLY A 472 48.40 -38.26 52.74
CA GLY A 472 49.40 -38.84 51.81
C GLY A 472 49.17 -40.33 51.52
N ASP A 473 48.88 -41.11 52.57
CA ASP A 473 48.64 -42.54 52.57
C ASP A 473 47.23 -42.92 53.04
N GLU A 474 46.39 -41.92 53.36
CA GLU A 474 45.08 -42.15 53.96
C GLU A 474 43.94 -41.97 52.97
N PHE A 475 43.05 -42.95 52.93
CA PHE A 475 41.86 -42.98 52.10
C PHE A 475 40.62 -43.20 52.96
N THR A 476 39.52 -42.66 52.53
CA THR A 476 38.22 -42.87 53.18
C THR A 476 37.17 -43.20 52.14
N ALA A 477 36.31 -44.20 52.41
CA ALA A 477 35.12 -44.41 51.60
C ALA A 477 33.87 -44.22 52.48
N ILE A 478 32.88 -43.51 51.91
CA ILE A 478 31.62 -43.25 52.57
C ILE A 478 30.51 -43.99 51.82
N ILE A 479 29.77 -44.81 52.53
CA ILE A 479 28.69 -45.65 52.01
C ILE A 479 27.38 -45.19 52.66
N ASN A 480 26.44 -44.78 51.85
CA ASN A 480 25.11 -44.42 52.30
C ASN A 480 24.23 -45.68 52.40
N SER A 481 23.45 -45.80 53.45
CA SER A 481 22.50 -46.89 53.73
C SER A 481 23.13 -48.31 53.57
N PRO A 482 24.18 -48.62 54.33
CA PRO A 482 24.78 -49.95 54.27
C PRO A 482 23.81 -50.97 54.86
N GLY A 483 23.47 -52.01 54.10
CA GLY A 483 22.75 -53.17 54.68
C GLY A 483 23.58 -53.88 55.76
N ASN A 484 22.95 -54.68 56.58
CA ASN A 484 23.55 -55.28 57.79
C ASN A 484 24.85 -55.97 57.59
N ASP A 485 25.06 -56.68 56.45
CA ASP A 485 26.29 -57.50 56.17
C ASP A 485 27.24 -56.89 55.14
N LEU A 486 26.85 -55.73 54.51
CA LEU A 486 27.60 -55.17 53.42
C LEU A 486 29.02 -54.74 53.78
N CYS A 487 29.21 -54.16 54.94
CA CYS A 487 30.49 -53.65 55.41
C CYS A 487 31.48 -54.77 55.62
N GLU A 488 31.07 -55.94 56.20
CA GLU A 488 31.90 -57.10 56.39
C GLU A 488 32.28 -57.79 55.04
N GLN A 489 31.31 -57.87 54.12
CA GLN A 489 31.53 -58.36 52.77
C GLN A 489 32.57 -57.50 52.03
N LEU A 490 32.46 -56.15 52.12
CA LEU A 490 33.42 -55.24 51.51
C LEU A 490 34.82 -55.39 52.11
N VAL A 491 35.00 -55.54 53.40
CA VAL A 491 36.31 -55.81 54.02
C VAL A 491 36.89 -57.15 53.52
N LYS A 492 36.04 -58.14 53.47
CA LYS A 492 36.49 -59.50 52.99
C LYS A 492 36.92 -59.43 51.52
N ARG A 493 36.12 -58.79 50.67
CA ARG A 493 36.39 -58.51 49.27
C ARG A 493 37.68 -57.71 49.12
N PHE A 494 37.85 -56.67 49.92
CA PHE A 494 39.00 -55.79 49.90
C PHE A 494 40.30 -56.56 50.18
N LYS A 495 40.30 -57.39 51.18
CA LYS A 495 41.46 -58.25 51.50
C LYS A 495 41.74 -59.27 50.39
N GLN A 496 40.73 -59.85 49.75
CA GLN A 496 40.88 -60.74 48.61
C GLN A 496 41.48 -60.02 47.38
N GLU A 497 40.96 -58.82 47.04
CA GLU A 497 41.49 -58.04 45.91
C GLU A 497 42.91 -57.56 46.15
N GLN A 498 43.28 -57.22 47.40
CA GLN A 498 44.63 -56.90 47.77
C GLN A 498 45.59 -58.11 47.58
N GLU A 499 45.19 -59.27 48.01
CA GLU A 499 45.99 -60.51 47.79
C GLU A 499 46.07 -60.89 46.31
N LEU A 500 44.97 -60.73 45.55
CA LEU A 500 44.97 -61.01 44.14
C LEU A 500 45.88 -60.01 43.37
N PHE A 501 45.90 -58.75 43.77
CA PHE A 501 46.80 -57.73 43.21
C PHE A 501 48.26 -58.10 43.49
N ASN A 502 48.58 -58.46 44.71
CA ASN A 502 49.94 -58.80 45.16
C ASN A 502 50.50 -60.04 44.48
N ARG A 503 49.68 -61.00 44.04
CA ARG A 503 50.20 -62.20 43.25
C ARG A 503 50.85 -61.75 41.94
N ASN A 504 50.44 -60.66 41.39
CA ASN A 504 50.94 -60.15 40.11
C ASN A 504 51.96 -59.02 40.28
N ALA A 505 51.98 -58.34 41.41
CA ALA A 505 52.81 -57.17 41.70
C ALA A 505 54.07 -57.52 42.52
N LYS A 506 54.89 -58.40 41.98
CA LYS A 506 56.10 -58.96 42.63
C LYS A 506 57.23 -57.91 42.86
N HIS A 507 57.12 -56.72 42.34
CA HIS A 507 58.07 -55.63 42.53
C HIS A 507 57.98 -54.97 43.90
N TYR A 508 56.92 -55.24 44.67
CA TYR A 508 56.79 -54.76 46.04
C TYR A 508 57.28 -55.87 46.98
N GLU A 509 58.38 -55.67 47.70
CA GLU A 509 58.98 -56.65 48.63
C GLU A 509 57.98 -57.14 49.69
N LEU A 510 57.18 -56.24 50.24
CA LEU A 510 56.17 -56.58 51.24
C LEU A 510 54.73 -56.62 50.65
N GLY A 511 54.61 -56.51 49.32
CA GLY A 511 53.32 -56.31 48.65
C GLY A 511 52.68 -54.95 48.95
N VAL A 512 51.62 -54.63 48.17
CA VAL A 512 50.75 -53.48 48.52
C VAL A 512 49.90 -53.85 49.74
N ARG A 513 50.17 -53.22 50.87
CA ARG A 513 49.47 -53.49 52.17
C ARG A 513 48.71 -52.28 52.59
N ILE A 514 47.40 -52.42 52.67
CA ILE A 514 46.46 -51.33 53.06
C ILE A 514 45.68 -51.80 54.29
N ALA A 515 45.81 -51.11 55.41
CA ALA A 515 45.00 -51.32 56.57
C ALA A 515 43.59 -50.75 56.37
N VAL A 516 42.59 -51.48 56.81
CA VAL A 516 41.18 -51.05 56.68
C VAL A 516 40.40 -51.23 57.96
N GLY A 517 39.67 -50.21 58.32
CA GLY A 517 38.68 -50.24 59.40
C GLY A 517 37.37 -49.57 58.98
N TYR A 518 36.28 -50.05 59.50
CA TYR A 518 34.97 -49.43 59.25
C TYR A 518 34.14 -49.26 60.50
N ALA A 519 33.25 -48.31 60.47
CA ALA A 519 32.20 -48.17 61.45
C ALA A 519 30.89 -47.78 60.78
N VAL A 520 29.82 -48.37 61.23
CA VAL A 520 28.45 -47.96 60.85
C VAL A 520 27.95 -46.94 61.88
N ASN A 521 27.30 -45.93 61.40
CA ASN A 521 26.64 -44.92 62.24
C ASN A 521 25.62 -45.63 63.14
N ASN A 522 25.59 -45.24 64.41
CA ASN A 522 24.63 -45.76 65.38
C ASN A 522 24.09 -44.67 66.30
N ALA A 523 23.07 -44.98 67.09
CA ALA A 523 22.40 -44.02 67.93
C ALA A 523 23.25 -43.36 69.05
N SER A 524 24.45 -43.86 69.28
CA SER A 524 25.40 -43.31 70.27
C SER A 524 26.34 -42.26 69.66
N ASP A 525 26.42 -42.19 68.34
CA ASP A 525 27.30 -41.24 67.65
C ASP A 525 26.62 -39.85 67.58
N ARG A 526 27.35 -38.81 67.93
CA ARG A 526 26.84 -37.41 67.94
C ARG A 526 26.99 -36.73 66.58
N ASP A 527 28.05 -37.09 65.88
CA ASP A 527 28.43 -36.50 64.60
C ASP A 527 29.28 -37.49 63.76
N TYR A 528 29.65 -37.05 62.56
CA TYR A 528 30.53 -37.80 61.67
C TYR A 528 31.84 -38.19 62.34
N ALA A 529 32.41 -37.33 63.20
CA ALA A 529 33.69 -37.53 63.83
C ALA A 529 33.67 -38.77 64.79
N ASP A 530 32.56 -39.00 65.50
CA ASP A 530 32.44 -40.18 66.39
C ASP A 530 32.49 -41.50 65.57
N VAL A 531 31.84 -41.52 64.42
CA VAL A 531 31.87 -42.71 63.52
C VAL A 531 33.26 -42.88 62.91
N PHE A 532 33.87 -41.77 62.43
CA PHE A 532 35.21 -41.77 61.89
C PHE A 532 36.24 -42.31 62.89
N ASN A 533 36.21 -41.82 64.11
CA ASN A 533 37.13 -42.25 65.16
C ASN A 533 36.97 -43.76 65.47
N ARG A 534 35.77 -44.31 65.43
CA ARG A 534 35.57 -45.77 65.59
C ARG A 534 36.11 -46.56 64.42
N ALA A 535 35.96 -46.07 63.19
CA ALA A 535 36.51 -46.71 62.00
C ALA A 535 38.04 -46.63 61.99
N ASP A 536 38.61 -45.48 62.33
CA ASP A 536 40.03 -45.23 62.42
C ASP A 536 40.70 -46.15 63.48
N ARG A 537 40.09 -46.30 64.65
CA ARG A 537 40.55 -47.20 65.65
C ARG A 537 40.62 -48.64 65.18
N LYS A 538 39.62 -49.09 64.38
CA LYS A 538 39.66 -50.42 63.80
C LYS A 538 40.74 -50.56 62.74
N MET A 539 40.94 -49.57 61.88
CA MET A 539 42.00 -49.49 60.89
C MET A 539 43.36 -49.57 61.57
N TYR A 540 43.54 -48.85 62.68
CA TYR A 540 44.78 -48.85 63.41
C TYR A 540 45.09 -50.28 64.01
N LEU A 541 44.09 -51.01 64.49
CA LEU A 541 44.27 -52.39 64.94
C LEU A 541 44.66 -53.29 63.79
N ASP A 542 44.02 -53.18 62.59
CA ASP A 542 44.38 -53.94 61.40
C ASP A 542 45.83 -53.61 60.95
N LYS A 543 46.21 -52.30 61.04
CA LYS A 543 47.59 -51.84 60.74
C LYS A 543 48.61 -52.48 61.66
N GLN A 544 48.32 -52.64 62.94
CA GLN A 544 49.21 -53.36 63.87
C GLN A 544 49.36 -54.87 63.55
N GLU A 545 48.25 -55.48 63.13
CA GLU A 545 48.25 -56.88 62.77
C GLU A 545 49.06 -57.14 61.51
N ILE A 546 48.95 -56.31 60.48
CA ILE A 546 49.77 -56.33 59.26
C ILE A 546 51.26 -56.23 59.59
N LYS A 547 51.63 -55.27 60.48
CA LYS A 547 53.03 -55.13 60.93
C LYS A 547 53.61 -56.30 61.72
N LYS A 548 52.76 -56.94 62.56
CA LYS A 548 53.18 -58.15 63.27
C LYS A 548 53.41 -59.33 62.34
N THR A 549 52.56 -59.55 61.34
CA THR A 549 52.65 -60.62 60.37
C THR A 549 53.88 -60.47 59.48
N ALA A 550 54.19 -59.23 59.00
CA ALA A 550 55.39 -58.94 58.24
C ALA A 550 56.68 -59.20 59.01
N ARG A 551 56.72 -58.84 60.31
CA ARG A 551 57.88 -59.17 61.17
C ARG A 551 58.05 -60.67 61.41
N ALA A 552 56.98 -61.43 61.42
CA ALA A 552 57.02 -62.88 61.53
C ALA A 552 57.52 -63.56 60.26
N THR A 553 57.22 -63.03 59.08
CA THR A 553 57.72 -63.56 57.78
C THR A 553 59.22 -63.30 57.58
N ASP A 554 59.71 -62.10 57.99
CA ASP A 554 61.15 -61.79 57.97
C ASP A 554 61.97 -62.70 58.90
N TYR A 555 61.34 -63.26 59.94
CA TYR A 555 62.00 -64.21 60.85
C TYR A 555 62.02 -65.60 60.33
N VAL A 556 61.17 -65.92 59.37
CA VAL A 556 61.10 -67.25 58.72
C VAL A 556 62.02 -67.35 57.50
N ASP A 557 62.23 -66.21 56.72
CA ASP A 557 63.12 -66.18 55.54
C ASP A 557 64.64 -66.06 55.88
N ASN A 558 64.97 -65.82 57.18
CA ASN A 558 66.34 -65.76 57.70
C ASN A 558 66.80 -67.00 58.45
N ARG A 559 66.13 -68.13 58.22
CA ARG A 559 66.61 -69.47 58.71
C ARG A 559 66.99 -70.44 57.61
#